data_d640f40b9339140cd179ff698a14ac93
#
_entry.id   d640f40b9339140cd179ff698a14ac93
#
_cell.length_a   1.000
_cell.length_b   1.000
_cell.length_c   1.000
_cell.angle_alpha   90.00
_cell.angle_beta   90.00
_cell.angle_gamma   90.00
#
_symmetry.space_group_name_H-M   'P 1'
#
loop_
_entity.id
_entity.type
_entity.pdbx_description
1 polymer ?
#
loop_
_entity_poly.entity_id
_entity_poly.type
_entity_poly.pdbx_seq_one_letter_code
_entity_poly.pdbx_strand_id
1 'polypeptide(L)'
;IAKTLNHPNVVRYHDNGEVVLDGRKFAYIVFDYISGETASQYIAREGSLSVYDAKTIVLGILNGIKFLHTQQEPIMHNDLTIQNVMLDMSKGTNVPRIIDFGYARYLSQGSSAFNKNGLSPFYLAPEALNGVFSVKSDIFSSGAILYNLIFGIPPYFVDLSDCKNDATAQ
;
A
#
# COMPACT_ATOMS: atom_id res chain seq x y z
N ILE A 1 12.42 10.51 -2.40
CA ILE A 1 11.32 10.22 -3.34
C ILE A 1 10.13 11.14 -3.04
N ALA A 2 9.56 11.14 -1.84
CA ALA A 2 8.29 11.83 -1.55
C ALA A 2 8.30 13.37 -1.72
N LYS A 3 9.46 14.04 -1.70
CA LYS A 3 9.59 15.52 -1.65
C LYS A 3 8.95 16.28 -2.82
N THR A 4 8.84 15.68 -3.98
CA THR A 4 8.36 16.34 -5.21
C THR A 4 6.97 15.88 -5.63
N LEU A 5 6.38 14.92 -4.90
CA LEU A 5 5.12 14.30 -5.28
C LEU A 5 3.94 15.19 -4.87
N ASN A 6 3.09 15.55 -5.84
CA ASN A 6 1.87 16.30 -5.62
C ASN A 6 0.75 15.74 -6.52
N HIS A 7 -0.11 14.88 -5.95
CA HIS A 7 -1.22 14.24 -6.65
C HIS A 7 -2.35 13.93 -5.66
N PRO A 8 -3.64 14.07 -6.03
CA PRO A 8 -4.76 13.88 -5.10
C PRO A 8 -4.84 12.48 -4.47
N ASN A 9 -4.31 11.47 -5.13
CA ASN A 9 -4.29 10.09 -4.63
C ASN A 9 -2.94 9.65 -4.04
N VAL A 10 -2.04 10.60 -3.76
CA VAL A 10 -0.75 10.35 -3.10
C VAL A 10 -0.63 11.33 -1.93
N VAL A 11 -0.17 10.86 -0.77
CA VAL A 11 0.07 11.73 0.38
C VAL A 11 1.15 12.77 0.04
N ARG A 12 0.89 14.02 0.37
CA ARG A 12 1.84 15.10 0.13
C ARG A 12 2.84 15.18 1.27
N TYR A 13 4.11 15.22 0.90
CA TYR A 13 5.21 15.51 1.81
C TYR A 13 5.32 17.03 2.05
N HIS A 14 5.64 17.44 3.29
CA HIS A 14 5.90 18.83 3.66
C HIS A 14 7.33 19.05 4.11
N ASP A 15 7.82 18.25 5.06
CA ASP A 15 9.11 18.50 5.70
C ASP A 15 9.71 17.22 6.28
N ASN A 16 11.00 17.25 6.59
CA ASN A 16 11.69 16.23 7.38
C ASN A 16 12.85 16.86 8.14
N GLY A 17 13.24 16.26 9.23
CA GLY A 17 14.37 16.71 10.02
C GLY A 17 14.78 15.73 11.10
N GLU A 18 15.62 16.22 11.99
CA GLU A 18 16.02 15.51 13.20
C GLU A 18 15.63 16.32 14.43
N VAL A 19 15.26 15.63 15.50
CA VAL A 19 14.95 16.22 16.80
C VAL A 19 15.64 15.39 17.90
N VAL A 20 16.10 16.05 18.95
CA VAL A 20 16.63 15.39 20.14
C VAL A 20 15.59 15.47 21.24
N LEU A 21 15.11 14.31 21.70
CA LEU A 21 14.18 14.18 22.81
C LEU A 21 14.82 13.25 23.85
N ASP A 22 14.92 13.71 25.08
CA ASP A 22 15.54 12.97 26.20
C ASP A 22 16.94 12.41 25.88
N GLY A 23 17.76 13.21 25.18
CA GLY A 23 19.13 12.85 24.78
C GLY A 23 19.22 11.86 23.64
N ARG A 24 18.10 11.43 23.03
CA ARG A 24 18.05 10.53 21.87
C ARG A 24 17.70 11.30 20.60
N LYS A 25 18.40 10.99 19.51
CA LYS A 25 18.10 11.55 18.19
C LYS A 25 16.98 10.76 17.52
N PHE A 26 16.01 11.48 16.97
CA PHE A 26 14.91 10.94 16.15
C PHE A 26 14.88 11.68 14.83
N ALA A 27 14.69 10.93 13.73
CA ALA A 27 14.31 11.50 12.46
C ALA A 27 12.79 11.63 12.38
N TYR A 28 12.28 12.71 11.78
CA TYR A 28 10.85 12.88 11.51
C TYR A 28 10.59 13.21 10.05
N ILE A 29 9.39 12.88 9.58
CA ILE A 29 8.87 13.26 8.28
C ILE A 29 7.45 13.80 8.50
N VAL A 30 7.14 14.91 7.84
CA VAL A 30 5.84 15.58 7.92
C VAL A 30 5.09 15.39 6.61
N PHE A 31 3.88 14.86 6.69
CA PHE A 31 2.96 14.68 5.59
C PHE A 31 1.66 15.45 5.82
N ASP A 32 0.82 15.57 4.76
CA ASP A 32 -0.56 16.01 4.91
C ASP A 32 -1.28 15.18 5.98
N TYR A 33 -2.05 15.85 6.81
CA TYR A 33 -3.03 15.16 7.64
C TYR A 33 -4.22 14.72 6.75
N ILE A 34 -4.54 13.44 6.78
CA ILE A 34 -5.66 12.86 6.04
C ILE A 34 -6.80 12.60 7.03
N SER A 35 -7.93 13.30 6.85
CA SER A 35 -9.11 13.13 7.70
C SER A 35 -9.89 11.88 7.27
N GLY A 36 -9.59 10.75 7.89
CA GLY A 36 -10.19 9.46 7.54
C GLY A 36 -9.49 8.30 8.21
N GLU A 37 -9.62 7.15 7.64
CA GLU A 37 -9.07 5.88 8.13
C GLU A 37 -8.33 5.12 7.02
N THR A 38 -7.52 4.12 7.37
CA THR A 38 -6.92 3.23 6.37
C THR A 38 -7.99 2.34 5.74
N ALA A 39 -7.75 1.89 4.50
CA ALA A 39 -8.64 0.91 3.87
C ALA A 39 -8.75 -0.39 4.70
N SER A 40 -7.70 -0.73 5.45
CA SER A 40 -7.71 -1.85 6.40
C SER A 40 -8.71 -1.65 7.54
N GLN A 41 -8.71 -0.47 8.17
CA GLN A 41 -9.66 -0.14 9.24
C GLN A 41 -11.09 -0.08 8.70
N TYR A 42 -11.25 0.48 7.50
CA TYR A 42 -12.55 0.55 6.82
C TYR A 42 -13.12 -0.84 6.57
N ILE A 43 -12.35 -1.79 6.00
CA ILE A 43 -12.78 -3.17 5.78
C ILE A 43 -13.00 -3.92 7.11
N ALA A 44 -12.19 -3.70 8.13
CA ALA A 44 -12.40 -4.31 9.44
C ALA A 44 -13.75 -3.92 10.06
N ARG A 45 -14.26 -2.73 9.73
CA ARG A 45 -15.56 -2.22 10.19
C ARG A 45 -16.73 -2.65 9.29
N GLU A 46 -16.56 -2.59 7.97
CA GLU A 46 -17.63 -2.87 6.98
C GLU A 46 -17.71 -4.35 6.57
N GLY A 47 -16.63 -5.12 6.75
CA GLY A 47 -16.47 -6.50 6.30
C GLY A 47 -16.07 -6.60 4.82
N SER A 48 -16.91 -6.09 3.93
CA SER A 48 -16.65 -6.09 2.47
C SER A 48 -17.38 -4.91 1.83
N LEU A 49 -16.96 -4.55 0.62
CA LEU A 49 -17.54 -3.44 -0.12
C LEU A 49 -18.34 -3.92 -1.33
N SER A 50 -19.29 -3.08 -1.78
CA SER A 50 -19.87 -3.27 -3.11
C SER A 50 -18.79 -3.21 -4.18
N VAL A 51 -19.00 -3.91 -5.30
CA VAL A 51 -18.08 -3.85 -6.45
C VAL A 51 -17.92 -2.41 -6.96
N TYR A 52 -18.96 -1.59 -6.88
CA TYR A 52 -18.92 -0.20 -7.29
C TYR A 52 -17.99 0.63 -6.40
N ASP A 53 -18.10 0.51 -5.08
CA ASP A 53 -17.27 1.26 -4.13
C ASP A 53 -15.81 0.78 -4.18
N ALA A 54 -15.58 -0.53 -4.20
CA ALA A 54 -14.26 -1.11 -4.34
C ALA A 54 -13.57 -0.65 -5.64
N LYS A 55 -14.29 -0.66 -6.77
CA LYS A 55 -13.81 -0.14 -8.06
C LYS A 55 -13.44 1.33 -7.96
N THR A 56 -14.26 2.16 -7.34
CA THR A 56 -14.03 3.60 -7.19
C THR A 56 -12.74 3.87 -6.42
N ILE A 57 -12.55 3.16 -5.31
CA ILE A 57 -11.32 3.26 -4.51
C ILE A 57 -10.11 2.81 -5.34
N VAL A 58 -10.17 1.65 -5.99
CA VAL A 58 -9.02 1.13 -6.75
C VAL A 58 -8.68 1.98 -7.97
N LEU A 59 -9.66 2.60 -8.63
CA LEU A 59 -9.39 3.57 -9.70
C LEU A 59 -8.58 4.77 -9.19
N GLY A 60 -8.87 5.27 -7.99
CA GLY A 60 -8.07 6.33 -7.37
C GLY A 60 -6.65 5.84 -7.03
N ILE A 61 -6.49 4.62 -6.49
CA ILE A 61 -5.17 4.01 -6.26
C ILE A 61 -4.39 3.92 -7.58
N LEU A 62 -4.99 3.39 -8.64
CA LEU A 62 -4.35 3.27 -9.96
C LEU A 62 -3.97 4.63 -10.56
N ASN A 63 -4.75 5.69 -10.32
CA ASN A 63 -4.37 7.05 -10.72
C ASN A 63 -3.13 7.53 -9.97
N GLY A 64 -3.04 7.27 -8.66
CA GLY A 64 -1.84 7.55 -7.87
C GLY A 64 -0.62 6.77 -8.35
N ILE A 65 -0.78 5.46 -8.60
CA ILE A 65 0.29 4.59 -9.14
C ILE A 65 0.72 5.04 -10.54
N LYS A 66 -0.23 5.36 -11.42
CA LYS A 66 0.09 5.92 -12.74
C LYS A 66 0.93 7.19 -12.61
N PHE A 67 0.56 8.10 -11.72
CA PHE A 67 1.34 9.31 -11.46
C PHE A 67 2.77 8.98 -11.02
N LEU A 68 2.97 8.02 -10.11
CA LEU A 68 4.31 7.59 -9.66
C LEU A 68 5.12 6.97 -10.81
N HIS A 69 4.50 6.10 -11.61
CA HIS A 69 5.17 5.39 -12.70
C HIS A 69 5.48 6.28 -13.91
N THR A 70 4.83 7.45 -14.05
CA THR A 70 5.05 8.39 -15.15
C THR A 70 5.93 9.59 -14.79
N GLN A 71 6.57 9.57 -13.61
CA GLN A 71 7.58 10.57 -13.28
C GLN A 71 8.77 10.48 -14.23
N GLN A 72 9.57 11.55 -14.34
CA GLN A 72 10.78 11.56 -15.16
C GLN A 72 11.69 10.35 -14.86
N GLU A 73 11.79 10.00 -13.60
CA GLU A 73 12.32 8.73 -13.12
C GLU A 73 11.20 7.95 -12.45
N PRO A 74 10.70 6.85 -13.06
CA PRO A 74 9.58 6.10 -12.53
C PRO A 74 9.83 5.59 -11.11
N ILE A 75 8.81 5.76 -10.25
CA ILE A 75 8.85 5.36 -8.85
C ILE A 75 7.95 4.16 -8.67
N MET A 76 8.50 3.07 -8.15
CA MET A 76 7.77 1.89 -7.69
C MET A 76 7.46 2.06 -6.21
N HIS A 77 6.23 1.76 -5.78
CA HIS A 77 5.83 1.80 -4.38
C HIS A 77 6.34 0.58 -3.60
N ASN A 78 6.24 -0.61 -4.20
CA ASN A 78 6.70 -1.92 -3.73
C ASN A 78 6.02 -2.48 -2.47
N ASP A 79 5.24 -1.70 -1.74
CA ASP A 79 4.50 -2.13 -0.54
C ASP A 79 3.05 -1.63 -0.57
N LEU A 80 2.38 -1.83 -1.70
CA LEU A 80 0.99 -1.41 -1.85
C LEU A 80 0.05 -2.44 -1.20
N THR A 81 -0.59 -2.04 -0.10
CA THR A 81 -1.50 -2.86 0.72
C THR A 81 -2.68 -2.01 1.18
N ILE A 82 -3.74 -2.62 1.74
CA ILE A 82 -4.86 -1.87 2.34
C ILE A 82 -4.47 -1.07 3.59
N GLN A 83 -3.34 -1.39 4.23
CA GLN A 83 -2.76 -0.60 5.33
C GLN A 83 -2.12 0.70 4.82
N ASN A 84 -1.56 0.67 3.61
CA ASN A 84 -0.82 1.77 3.00
C ASN A 84 -1.70 2.62 2.06
N VAL A 85 -3.03 2.50 2.18
CA VAL A 85 -4.02 3.36 1.54
C VAL A 85 -4.93 3.97 2.61
N MET A 86 -4.96 5.28 2.73
CA MET A 86 -5.94 6.00 3.53
C MET A 86 -7.12 6.45 2.67
N LEU A 87 -8.31 6.41 3.23
CA LEU A 87 -9.53 6.94 2.64
C LEU A 87 -9.80 8.31 3.25
N ASP A 88 -9.57 9.37 2.48
CA ASP A 88 -9.86 10.75 2.88
C ASP A 88 -11.37 10.99 2.78
N MET A 89 -12.00 11.21 3.93
CA MET A 89 -13.43 11.39 4.10
C MET A 89 -13.83 12.86 4.24
N SER A 90 -12.90 13.79 4.14
CA SER A 90 -13.10 15.22 4.41
C SER A 90 -14.17 15.87 3.51
N LYS A 91 -14.45 15.29 2.34
CA LYS A 91 -15.42 15.80 1.36
C LYS A 91 -16.69 14.94 1.24
N GLY A 92 -16.94 14.06 2.21
CA GLY A 92 -18.10 13.15 2.19
C GLY A 92 -17.99 12.01 1.16
N THR A 93 -16.81 11.81 0.58
CA THR A 93 -16.49 10.70 -0.33
C THR A 93 -15.17 10.07 0.08
N ASN A 94 -15.04 8.75 -0.13
CA ASN A 94 -13.84 8.01 0.21
C ASN A 94 -12.78 8.19 -0.88
N VAL A 95 -11.97 9.25 -0.80
CA VAL A 95 -10.88 9.50 -1.75
C VAL A 95 -9.64 8.73 -1.29
N PRO A 96 -9.15 7.70 -2.03
CA PRO A 96 -7.97 6.96 -1.65
C PRO A 96 -6.70 7.79 -1.81
N ARG A 97 -5.84 7.76 -0.81
CA ARG A 97 -4.49 8.35 -0.81
C ARG A 97 -3.47 7.29 -0.46
N ILE A 98 -2.52 7.06 -1.35
CA ILE A 98 -1.37 6.18 -1.11
C ILE A 98 -0.46 6.86 -0.09
N ILE A 99 -0.10 6.11 0.95
CA ILE A 99 0.78 6.55 2.03
C ILE A 99 1.95 5.58 2.17
N ASP A 100 2.93 5.94 2.97
CA ASP A 100 4.11 5.12 3.31
C ASP A 100 5.00 4.73 2.12
N PHE A 101 6.02 5.54 1.89
CA PHE A 101 7.04 5.36 0.85
C PHE A 101 8.31 4.69 1.39
N GLY A 102 8.24 3.95 2.51
CA GLY A 102 9.39 3.32 3.15
C GLY A 102 10.10 2.29 2.26
N TYR A 103 9.36 1.63 1.40
CA TYR A 103 9.87 0.64 0.42
C TYR A 103 9.93 1.18 -1.01
N ALA A 104 9.53 2.44 -1.24
CA ALA A 104 9.51 3.01 -2.57
C ALA A 104 10.92 3.17 -3.15
N ARG A 105 11.07 2.91 -4.46
CA ARG A 105 12.32 3.02 -5.19
C ARG A 105 12.12 3.59 -6.59
N TYR A 106 13.17 4.20 -7.11
CA TYR A 106 13.27 4.49 -8.53
C TYR A 106 13.49 3.21 -9.34
N LEU A 107 12.86 3.12 -10.50
CA LEU A 107 13.01 1.97 -11.39
C LEU A 107 14.47 1.72 -11.78
N SER A 108 15.26 2.79 -11.94
CA SER A 108 16.69 2.73 -12.27
C SER A 108 17.55 2.03 -11.20
N GLN A 109 17.10 1.99 -9.96
CA GLN A 109 17.83 1.33 -8.85
C GLN A 109 17.80 -0.20 -8.93
N GLY A 110 16.97 -0.76 -9.81
CA GLY A 110 16.86 -2.21 -10.02
C GLY A 110 16.38 -3.00 -8.79
N SER A 111 16.41 -4.31 -8.90
CA SER A 111 15.98 -5.23 -7.83
C SER A 111 17.10 -5.62 -6.87
N SER A 112 18.34 -5.16 -7.08
CA SER A 112 19.48 -5.56 -6.26
C SER A 112 19.36 -5.07 -4.81
N ALA A 113 19.57 -5.99 -3.86
CA ALA A 113 19.59 -5.74 -2.40
C ALA A 113 18.27 -5.21 -1.80
N PHE A 114 17.10 -5.61 -2.34
CA PHE A 114 15.82 -5.29 -1.73
C PHE A 114 15.58 -6.19 -0.49
N ASN A 115 15.51 -5.57 0.68
CA ASN A 115 15.12 -6.29 1.89
C ASN A 115 13.59 -6.45 1.93
N LYS A 116 13.10 -7.67 1.74
CA LYS A 116 11.67 -8.02 1.75
C LYS A 116 11.08 -8.19 3.16
N ASN A 117 11.92 -8.11 4.19
CA ASN A 117 11.46 -8.28 5.56
C ASN A 117 10.44 -7.19 5.91
N GLY A 118 9.27 -7.60 6.36
CA GLY A 118 8.18 -6.72 6.72
C GLY A 118 7.14 -6.47 5.62
N LEU A 119 7.38 -6.88 4.36
CA LEU A 119 6.37 -6.83 3.31
C LEU A 119 5.28 -7.86 3.54
N SER A 120 4.02 -7.50 3.24
CA SER A 120 2.91 -8.43 3.31
C SER A 120 2.87 -9.33 2.06
N PRO A 121 3.06 -10.66 2.20
CA PRO A 121 3.08 -11.57 1.05
C PRO A 121 1.74 -11.65 0.32
N PHE A 122 0.64 -11.30 0.99
CA PHE A 122 -0.72 -11.39 0.44
C PHE A 122 -1.00 -10.42 -0.72
N TYR A 123 -0.19 -9.38 -0.87
CA TYR A 123 -0.33 -8.37 -1.92
C TYR A 123 0.82 -8.40 -2.92
N LEU A 124 1.88 -9.17 -2.65
CA LEU A 124 3.05 -9.22 -3.52
C LEU A 124 2.77 -10.00 -4.81
N ALA A 125 3.23 -9.45 -5.91
CA ALA A 125 3.27 -10.16 -7.18
C ALA A 125 4.18 -11.39 -7.12
N PRO A 126 3.91 -12.47 -7.88
CA PRO A 126 4.72 -13.69 -7.86
C PRO A 126 6.20 -13.44 -8.11
N GLU A 127 6.54 -12.54 -9.03
CA GLU A 127 7.92 -12.13 -9.29
C GLU A 127 8.54 -11.36 -8.11
N ALA A 128 7.74 -10.57 -7.38
CA ALA A 128 8.20 -9.82 -6.22
C ALA A 128 8.51 -10.74 -5.03
N LEU A 129 7.82 -11.88 -4.90
CA LEU A 129 8.17 -12.94 -3.94
C LEU A 129 9.58 -13.49 -4.19
N ASN A 130 10.04 -13.47 -5.44
CA ASN A 130 11.41 -13.85 -5.82
C ASN A 130 12.39 -12.65 -5.81
N GLY A 131 11.96 -11.48 -5.34
CA GLY A 131 12.79 -10.28 -5.25
C GLY A 131 12.88 -9.46 -6.52
N VAL A 132 12.07 -9.76 -7.54
CA VAL A 132 12.00 -8.98 -8.78
C VAL A 132 10.84 -8.00 -8.68
N PHE A 133 11.17 -6.71 -8.53
CA PHE A 133 10.19 -5.64 -8.43
C PHE A 133 10.15 -4.81 -9.72
N SER A 134 8.97 -4.42 -10.12
CA SER A 134 8.71 -3.62 -11.32
C SER A 134 7.46 -2.77 -11.15
N VAL A 135 7.23 -1.85 -12.08
CA VAL A 135 5.95 -1.10 -12.15
C VAL A 135 4.73 -2.02 -12.26
N LYS A 136 4.90 -3.23 -12.83
CA LYS A 136 3.81 -4.22 -12.93
C LYS A 136 3.48 -4.84 -11.57
N SER A 137 4.44 -4.94 -10.67
CA SER A 137 4.22 -5.48 -9.33
C SER A 137 3.25 -4.61 -8.52
N ASP A 138 3.32 -3.26 -8.64
CA ASP A 138 2.34 -2.35 -8.01
C ASP A 138 0.94 -2.52 -8.62
N ILE A 139 0.85 -2.79 -9.92
CA ILE A 139 -0.45 -3.06 -10.58
C ILE A 139 -1.06 -4.37 -10.05
N PHE A 140 -0.25 -5.41 -9.90
CA PHE A 140 -0.69 -6.67 -9.29
C PHE A 140 -1.22 -6.43 -7.86
N SER A 141 -0.47 -5.69 -7.04
CA SER A 141 -0.87 -5.35 -5.67
C SER A 141 -2.19 -4.56 -5.64
N SER A 142 -2.42 -3.67 -6.63
CA SER A 142 -3.71 -2.97 -6.77
C SER A 142 -4.86 -3.94 -7.05
N GLY A 143 -4.63 -5.00 -7.83
CA GLY A 143 -5.59 -6.09 -8.06
C GLY A 143 -5.87 -6.89 -6.78
N ALA A 144 -4.83 -7.20 -6.00
CA ALA A 144 -4.99 -7.86 -4.71
C ALA A 144 -5.78 -7.00 -3.70
N ILE A 145 -5.58 -5.67 -3.71
CA ILE A 145 -6.40 -4.74 -2.94
C ILE A 145 -7.87 -4.79 -3.39
N LEU A 146 -8.14 -4.75 -4.70
CA LEU A 146 -9.51 -4.87 -5.23
C LEU A 146 -10.20 -6.13 -4.72
N TYR A 147 -9.52 -7.26 -4.79
CA TYR A 147 -10.02 -8.53 -4.27
C TYR A 147 -10.34 -8.42 -2.79
N ASN A 148 -9.40 -7.90 -1.98
CA ASN A 148 -9.60 -7.75 -0.53
C ASN A 148 -10.78 -6.83 -0.19
N LEU A 149 -10.97 -5.72 -0.91
CA LEU A 149 -12.09 -4.81 -0.69
C LEU A 149 -13.44 -5.48 -0.98
N ILE A 150 -13.53 -6.36 -1.98
CA ILE A 150 -14.77 -7.06 -2.37
C ILE A 150 -15.06 -8.23 -1.44
N PHE A 151 -14.05 -9.02 -1.07
CA PHE A 151 -14.24 -10.28 -0.34
C PHE A 151 -13.93 -10.18 1.16
N GLY A 152 -13.39 -9.05 1.64
CA GLY A 152 -13.02 -8.84 3.05
C GLY A 152 -11.69 -9.52 3.45
N ILE A 153 -11.13 -10.37 2.61
CA ILE A 153 -9.89 -11.11 2.84
C ILE A 153 -8.96 -10.97 1.61
N PRO A 154 -7.62 -11.01 1.78
CA PRO A 154 -6.70 -10.95 0.66
C PRO A 154 -6.74 -12.25 -0.18
N PRO A 155 -6.33 -12.21 -1.49
CA PRO A 155 -6.53 -13.31 -2.43
C PRO A 155 -5.76 -14.59 -2.11
N TYR A 156 -4.70 -14.51 -1.31
CA TYR A 156 -3.84 -15.64 -0.94
C TYR A 156 -3.93 -15.96 0.56
N PHE A 157 -5.04 -15.56 1.18
CA PHE A 157 -5.28 -15.88 2.58
C PHE A 157 -5.57 -17.38 2.71
N VAL A 158 -4.74 -18.10 3.49
CA VAL A 158 -4.97 -19.48 3.89
C VAL A 158 -5.33 -19.45 5.37
N ASP A 159 -6.55 -19.87 5.70
CA ASP A 159 -6.92 -20.09 7.09
C ASP A 159 -6.21 -21.36 7.58
N LEU A 160 -5.17 -21.17 8.39
CA LEU A 160 -4.40 -22.28 8.96
C LEU A 160 -5.21 -23.11 9.97
N SER A 161 -6.41 -22.68 10.38
CA SER A 161 -7.31 -23.47 11.20
C SER A 161 -7.84 -24.72 10.46
N ASP A 162 -8.03 -24.59 9.14
CA ASP A 162 -8.48 -25.71 8.30
C ASP A 162 -7.35 -26.74 8.06
N CYS A 163 -6.08 -26.34 8.11
CA CYS A 163 -4.95 -27.24 7.92
C CYS A 163 -4.69 -28.17 9.11
N LYS A 164 -5.24 -27.89 10.29
CA LYS A 164 -5.05 -28.72 11.49
C LYS A 164 -5.95 -29.96 11.51
N ASN A 165 -7.02 -29.98 10.73
CA ASN A 165 -7.97 -31.09 10.72
C ASN A 165 -7.52 -32.26 9.83
N ASP A 166 -6.60 -32.07 8.88
CA ASP A 166 -6.09 -33.15 8.01
C ASP A 166 -4.93 -33.95 8.62
N ALA A 167 -4.28 -33.45 9.67
CA ALA A 167 -3.15 -34.12 10.30
C ALA A 167 -3.55 -35.22 11.32
N THR A 168 -4.85 -35.43 11.59
CA THR A 168 -5.37 -36.44 12.53
C THR A 168 -6.05 -37.63 11.84
N ALA A 169 -5.98 -37.72 10.49
CA ALA A 169 -6.58 -38.80 9.69
C ALA A 169 -5.54 -39.72 9.04
N GLN A 170 -4.39 -39.96 9.71
CA GLN A 170 -3.46 -41.06 9.36
C GLN A 170 -3.13 -41.94 10.56
#